data_a75c17ad54ff40af7bea72c11ff45100
#
_entry.id   a75c17ad54ff40af7bea72c11ff45100
#
_cell.length_a   1.000
_cell.length_b   1.000
_cell.length_c   1.000
_cell.angle_alpha   90.00
_cell.angle_beta   90.00
_cell.angle_gamma   90.00
#
_symmetry.space_group_name_H-M   'P 1'
#
loop_
_entity.id
_entity.type
_entity.pdbx_description
1 polymer ?
#
loop_
_entity_poly.entity_id
_entity_poly.type
_entity_poly.pdbx_seq_one_letter_code
_entity_poly.pdbx_strand_id
1 'polypeptide(L)'
;MPDNNKANIHRSEQRPEFWDLSMRCCQLAATVDICFFAIFLWLGSPVLAWINVISVGMYAYAYRAFRQRRNYLAVMLIRIEVLVHAALGVVLIGWDSGFHYFLLMFIPALFASMHLRSAWILAICLWAYYVGLYVLMSLIEPLQPVSDRALLYVNIFNFTVVFLMFAYLTMYYVITVTRAHRRLARMATTDPLTGLFNRRHMVALTEKLRAREQRQPRNLTLMLMDLDHFKEINDQYGHELGDRVLERVAALLREQ
;
A
#
# COMPACT_ATOMS: atom_id res chain seq x y z
N MET A 1 -13.45 26.81 -12.73
CA MET A 1 -12.51 25.74 -12.37
C MET A 1 -13.06 25.03 -11.16
N PRO A 2 -13.52 23.80 -11.24
CA PRO A 2 -14.03 23.07 -10.07
C PRO A 2 -12.86 22.73 -9.17
N ASP A 3 -13.09 22.93 -7.89
CA ASP A 3 -12.19 22.85 -6.76
C ASP A 3 -11.51 21.45 -6.66
N ASN A 4 -10.33 21.34 -7.27
CA ASN A 4 -9.52 20.12 -7.29
C ASN A 4 -9.15 19.62 -5.87
N ASN A 5 -9.30 20.49 -4.88
CA ASN A 5 -9.01 20.20 -3.48
C ASN A 5 -10.13 19.35 -2.83
N LYS A 6 -11.40 19.56 -3.19
CA LYS A 6 -12.53 18.76 -2.68
C LYS A 6 -12.53 17.33 -3.23
N ALA A 7 -12.14 17.15 -4.50
CA ALA A 7 -12.03 15.82 -5.11
C ALA A 7 -10.89 14.99 -4.49
N ASN A 8 -9.80 15.63 -4.07
CA ASN A 8 -8.70 14.96 -3.36
C ASN A 8 -9.04 14.58 -1.92
N ILE A 9 -9.83 15.41 -1.23
CA ILE A 9 -10.29 15.13 0.14
C ILE A 9 -11.24 13.93 0.14
N HIS A 10 -12.20 13.85 -0.80
CA HIS A 10 -13.10 12.70 -0.91
C HIS A 10 -12.42 11.38 -1.26
N ARG A 11 -11.32 11.39 -2.04
CA ARG A 11 -10.55 10.18 -2.35
C ARG A 11 -9.69 9.69 -1.18
N SER A 12 -9.21 10.58 -0.33
CA SER A 12 -8.44 10.21 0.86
C SER A 12 -9.31 9.55 1.93
N GLU A 13 -10.57 9.95 2.06
CA GLU A 13 -11.53 9.33 2.99
C GLU A 13 -11.89 7.88 2.62
N GLN A 14 -11.71 7.48 1.36
CA GLN A 14 -12.07 6.16 0.83
C GLN A 14 -11.01 5.05 1.04
N ARG A 15 -9.88 5.30 1.73
CA ARG A 15 -8.80 4.33 1.93
C ARG A 15 -8.42 4.17 3.41
N PRO A 16 -9.32 3.67 4.27
CA PRO A 16 -9.03 3.50 5.68
C PRO A 16 -7.80 2.60 5.93
N GLU A 17 -7.63 1.56 5.13
CA GLU A 17 -6.50 0.63 5.25
C GLU A 17 -5.13 1.30 5.02
N PHE A 18 -5.05 2.30 4.11
CA PHE A 18 -3.82 3.05 3.86
C PHE A 18 -3.43 3.93 5.08
N TRP A 19 -4.40 4.54 5.73
CA TRP A 19 -4.16 5.38 6.90
C TRP A 19 -3.78 4.55 8.13
N ASP A 20 -4.35 3.36 8.27
CA ASP A 20 -3.95 2.40 9.31
C ASP A 20 -2.51 1.95 9.13
N LEU A 21 -2.08 1.68 7.90
CA LEU A 21 -0.69 1.41 7.57
C LEU A 21 0.20 2.58 7.95
N SER A 22 -0.18 3.80 7.56
CA SER A 22 0.59 5.02 7.87
C SER A 22 0.75 5.24 9.36
N MET A 23 -0.28 4.98 10.16
CA MET A 23 -0.19 5.04 11.63
C MET A 23 0.78 4.01 12.20
N ARG A 24 0.79 2.77 11.67
CA ARG A 24 1.76 1.74 12.08
C ARG A 24 3.18 2.13 11.68
N CYS A 25 3.37 2.72 10.50
CA CYS A 25 4.68 3.24 10.09
C CYS A 25 5.18 4.34 11.04
N CYS A 26 4.32 5.25 11.52
CA CYS A 26 4.70 6.24 12.53
C CYS A 26 5.17 5.58 13.84
N GLN A 27 4.49 4.52 14.29
CA GLN A 27 4.88 3.80 15.50
C GLN A 27 6.24 3.10 15.34
N LEU A 28 6.46 2.45 14.18
CA LEU A 28 7.74 1.81 13.87
C LEU A 28 8.87 2.83 13.80
N ALA A 29 8.66 3.94 13.08
CA ALA A 29 9.64 5.01 12.96
C ALA A 29 10.01 5.60 14.34
N ALA A 30 9.02 5.93 15.15
CA ALA A 30 9.26 6.40 16.52
C ALA A 30 10.05 5.38 17.38
N THR A 31 9.79 4.07 17.20
CA THR A 31 10.54 3.02 17.91
C THR A 31 12.00 2.99 17.44
N VAL A 32 12.24 3.13 16.14
CA VAL A 32 13.60 3.20 15.55
C VAL A 32 14.34 4.41 16.08
N ASP A 33 13.70 5.60 16.16
CA ASP A 33 14.32 6.81 16.69
C ASP A 33 14.65 6.70 18.19
N ILE A 34 13.84 5.97 18.97
CA ILE A 34 14.19 5.65 20.38
C ILE A 34 15.44 4.78 20.42
N CYS A 35 15.59 3.81 19.54
CA CYS A 35 16.81 3.01 19.44
C CYS A 35 18.00 3.89 19.04
N PHE A 36 17.85 4.79 18.07
CA PHE A 36 18.88 5.73 17.66
C PHE A 36 19.29 6.67 18.79
N PHE A 37 18.33 7.16 19.58
CA PHE A 37 18.63 7.97 20.76
C PHE A 37 19.62 7.25 21.68
N ALA A 38 19.37 5.99 22.01
CA ALA A 38 20.26 5.20 22.84
C ALA A 38 21.61 4.94 22.19
N ILE A 39 21.63 4.60 20.90
CA ILE A 39 22.85 4.35 20.12
C ILE A 39 23.72 5.61 20.08
N PHE A 40 23.15 6.78 19.78
CA PHE A 40 23.95 8.02 19.65
C PHE A 40 24.41 8.58 20.99
N LEU A 41 23.67 8.35 22.09
CA LEU A 41 24.20 8.62 23.43
C LEU A 41 25.42 7.75 23.73
N TRP A 42 25.37 6.47 23.39
CA TRP A 42 26.49 5.54 23.59
C TRP A 42 27.70 5.88 22.70
N LEU A 43 27.46 6.35 21.46
CA LEU A 43 28.50 6.79 20.52
C LEU A 43 29.09 8.17 20.84
N GLY A 44 28.58 8.87 21.87
CA GLY A 44 29.04 10.19 22.24
C GLY A 44 28.62 11.31 21.28
N SER A 45 27.54 11.12 20.51
CA SER A 45 26.96 12.14 19.63
C SER A 45 25.64 12.67 20.18
N PRO A 46 25.66 13.58 21.19
CA PRO A 46 24.45 14.07 21.84
C PRO A 46 23.55 14.86 20.90
N VAL A 47 24.10 15.54 19.90
CA VAL A 47 23.30 16.29 18.91
C VAL A 47 22.37 15.35 18.15
N LEU A 48 22.90 14.25 17.61
CA LEU A 48 22.08 13.24 16.92
C LEU A 48 21.06 12.59 17.87
N ALA A 49 21.46 12.30 19.12
CA ALA A 49 20.51 11.77 20.09
C ALA A 49 19.30 12.71 20.30
N TRP A 50 19.52 14.02 20.51
CA TRP A 50 18.43 14.97 20.70
C TRP A 50 17.59 15.20 19.43
N ILE A 51 18.17 15.11 18.24
CA ILE A 51 17.42 15.12 16.97
C ILE A 51 16.38 13.98 16.96
N ASN A 52 16.76 12.77 17.38
CA ASN A 52 15.82 11.65 17.44
C ASN A 52 14.67 11.88 18.44
N VAL A 53 14.90 12.60 19.55
CA VAL A 53 13.79 12.98 20.45
C VAL A 53 12.78 13.88 19.76
N ILE A 54 13.24 14.83 18.94
CA ILE A 54 12.37 15.69 18.14
C ILE A 54 11.60 14.85 17.12
N SER A 55 12.25 13.91 16.44
CA SER A 55 11.64 12.99 15.48
C SER A 55 10.54 12.14 16.11
N VAL A 56 10.78 11.57 17.30
CA VAL A 56 9.76 10.84 18.07
C VAL A 56 8.55 11.73 18.35
N GLY A 57 8.77 12.99 18.74
CA GLY A 57 7.70 13.97 18.95
C GLY A 57 6.90 14.25 17.67
N MET A 58 7.57 14.37 16.52
CA MET A 58 6.94 14.60 15.23
C MET A 58 6.10 13.37 14.79
N TYR A 59 6.61 12.15 14.95
CA TYR A 59 5.85 10.93 14.66
C TYR A 59 4.65 10.73 15.60
N ALA A 60 4.80 11.04 16.89
CA ALA A 60 3.69 11.00 17.84
C ALA A 60 2.58 12.01 17.46
N TYR A 61 2.98 13.21 17.03
CA TYR A 61 2.02 14.22 16.57
C TYR A 61 1.38 13.84 15.24
N ALA A 62 2.13 13.27 14.29
CA ALA A 62 1.61 12.74 13.03
C ALA A 62 0.60 11.61 13.30
N TYR A 63 0.91 10.68 14.20
CA TYR A 63 -0.02 9.63 14.63
C TYR A 63 -1.33 10.20 15.18
N ARG A 64 -1.24 11.21 16.06
CA ARG A 64 -2.42 11.90 16.60
C ARG A 64 -3.22 12.61 15.50
N ALA A 65 -2.55 13.23 14.53
CA ALA A 65 -3.18 13.89 13.39
C ALA A 65 -3.95 12.89 12.51
N PHE A 66 -3.39 11.70 12.25
CA PHE A 66 -4.10 10.62 11.56
C PHE A 66 -5.35 10.18 12.31
N ARG A 67 -5.27 10.00 13.63
CA ARG A 67 -6.44 9.66 14.46
C ARG A 67 -7.53 10.73 14.42
N GLN A 68 -7.15 12.00 14.24
CA GLN A 68 -8.06 13.13 14.09
C GLN A 68 -8.52 13.33 12.62
N ARG A 69 -8.17 12.41 11.70
CA ARG A 69 -8.45 12.50 10.26
C ARG A 69 -7.81 13.73 9.57
N ARG A 70 -6.80 14.33 10.17
CA ARG A 70 -5.98 15.41 9.61
C ARG A 70 -4.84 14.83 8.77
N ASN A 71 -5.18 14.00 7.80
CA ASN A 71 -4.23 13.17 7.04
C ASN A 71 -3.16 13.99 6.31
N TYR A 72 -3.54 15.15 5.76
CA TYR A 72 -2.59 16.05 5.07
C TYR A 72 -1.48 16.52 6.02
N LEU A 73 -1.86 16.98 7.22
CA LEU A 73 -0.90 17.43 8.23
C LEU A 73 0.03 16.29 8.65
N ALA A 74 -0.51 15.12 8.91
CA ALA A 74 0.29 13.96 9.28
C ALA A 74 1.32 13.58 8.21
N VAL A 75 0.88 13.51 6.94
CA VAL A 75 1.78 13.21 5.81
C VAL A 75 2.85 14.29 5.63
N MET A 76 2.49 15.57 5.81
CA MET A 76 3.44 16.67 5.73
C MET A 76 4.52 16.58 6.82
N LEU A 77 4.13 16.28 8.06
CA LEU A 77 5.06 16.09 9.18
C LEU A 77 6.04 14.96 8.92
N ILE A 78 5.56 13.80 8.46
CA ILE A 78 6.42 12.66 8.15
C ILE A 78 7.40 13.01 7.02
N ARG A 79 6.94 13.72 5.97
CA ARG A 79 7.81 14.11 4.86
C ARG A 79 8.93 15.04 5.31
N ILE A 80 8.59 16.07 6.09
CA ILE A 80 9.58 17.02 6.62
C ILE A 80 10.57 16.28 7.52
N GLU A 81 10.07 15.44 8.41
CA GLU A 81 10.90 14.71 9.34
C GLU A 81 11.92 13.84 8.59
N VAL A 82 11.49 12.94 7.71
CA VAL A 82 12.42 12.01 7.03
C VAL A 82 13.40 12.75 6.11
N LEU A 83 12.98 13.81 5.40
CA LEU A 83 13.88 14.61 4.56
C LEU A 83 14.95 15.28 5.41
N VAL A 84 14.56 15.95 6.50
CA VAL A 84 15.47 16.65 7.40
C VAL A 84 16.35 15.68 8.16
N HIS A 85 15.77 14.60 8.70
CA HIS A 85 16.50 13.59 9.46
C HIS A 85 17.57 12.91 8.63
N ALA A 86 17.23 12.49 7.38
CA ALA A 86 18.21 11.90 6.46
C ALA A 86 19.35 12.86 6.14
N ALA A 87 19.07 14.14 5.89
CA ALA A 87 20.09 15.15 5.64
C ALA A 87 21.00 15.36 6.86
N LEU A 88 20.39 15.56 8.04
CA LEU A 88 21.14 15.75 9.29
C LEU A 88 22.02 14.53 9.60
N GLY A 89 21.50 13.31 9.43
CA GLY A 89 22.27 12.10 9.65
C GLY A 89 23.50 12.01 8.76
N VAL A 90 23.36 12.24 7.44
CA VAL A 90 24.52 12.18 6.52
C VAL A 90 25.49 13.37 6.72
N VAL A 91 24.98 14.58 7.01
CA VAL A 91 25.85 15.75 7.20
C VAL A 91 26.63 15.65 8.51
N LEU A 92 26.05 15.09 9.56
CA LEU A 92 26.70 14.99 10.86
C LEU A 92 27.71 13.86 10.91
N ILE A 93 27.38 12.65 10.45
CA ILE A 93 28.26 11.48 10.64
C ILE A 93 28.74 10.85 9.33
N GLY A 94 28.31 11.35 8.18
CA GLY A 94 28.79 10.93 6.87
C GLY A 94 27.83 10.09 6.05
N TRP A 95 28.09 10.02 4.75
CA TRP A 95 27.28 9.26 3.79
C TRP A 95 27.20 7.78 4.13
N ASP A 96 28.31 7.19 4.54
CA ASP A 96 28.39 5.77 4.88
C ASP A 96 27.59 5.36 6.12
N SER A 97 26.95 6.33 6.79
CA SER A 97 25.98 6.05 7.85
C SER A 97 24.70 5.34 7.36
N GLY A 98 24.34 5.51 6.07
CA GLY A 98 23.14 4.91 5.49
C GLY A 98 21.84 5.65 5.79
N PHE A 99 21.83 6.84 6.42
CA PHE A 99 20.63 7.62 6.66
C PHE A 99 19.87 7.99 5.37
N HIS A 100 20.58 8.14 4.26
CA HIS A 100 19.99 8.39 2.95
C HIS A 100 19.10 7.25 2.44
N TYR A 101 19.20 6.02 2.96
CA TYR A 101 18.34 4.89 2.59
C TYR A 101 16.86 5.16 2.94
N PHE A 102 16.58 5.93 4.01
CA PHE A 102 15.21 6.25 4.40
C PHE A 102 14.47 7.07 3.35
N LEU A 103 15.18 7.86 2.53
CA LEU A 103 14.59 8.62 1.41
C LEU A 103 13.95 7.71 0.36
N LEU A 104 14.52 6.53 0.13
CA LEU A 104 14.00 5.57 -0.86
C LEU A 104 12.64 5.01 -0.45
N MET A 105 12.31 5.01 0.83
CA MET A 105 11.02 4.53 1.34
C MET A 105 9.83 5.40 0.93
N PHE A 106 10.08 6.66 0.53
CA PHE A 106 9.02 7.51 0.01
C PHE A 106 8.52 7.08 -1.36
N ILE A 107 9.34 6.42 -2.17
CA ILE A 107 8.99 6.07 -3.55
C ILE A 107 7.67 5.26 -3.61
N PRO A 108 7.53 4.14 -2.91
CA PRO A 108 6.27 3.39 -2.89
C PRO A 108 5.09 4.21 -2.35
N ALA A 109 5.33 5.03 -1.32
CA ALA A 109 4.29 5.85 -0.70
C ALA A 109 3.76 6.95 -1.63
N LEU A 110 4.63 7.57 -2.45
CA LEU A 110 4.23 8.56 -3.46
C LEU A 110 3.30 7.93 -4.50
N PHE A 111 3.68 6.80 -5.08
CA PHE A 111 2.88 6.11 -6.10
C PHE A 111 1.58 5.51 -5.55
N ALA A 112 1.55 5.10 -4.28
CA ALA A 112 0.35 4.58 -3.64
C ALA A 112 -0.66 5.67 -3.26
N SER A 113 -0.21 6.90 -2.95
CA SER A 113 -1.05 7.96 -2.36
C SER A 113 -1.49 9.05 -3.32
N MET A 114 -0.82 9.21 -4.46
CA MET A 114 -0.99 10.37 -5.35
C MET A 114 -1.37 9.98 -6.78
N HIS A 115 -1.75 10.99 -7.59
CA HIS A 115 -1.88 10.82 -9.03
C HIS A 115 -0.51 10.57 -9.67
N LEU A 116 -0.47 9.73 -10.69
CA LEU A 116 0.77 9.29 -11.36
C LEU A 116 1.68 10.46 -11.78
N ARG A 117 1.12 11.54 -12.34
CA ARG A 117 1.90 12.73 -12.74
C ARG A 117 2.55 13.42 -11.54
N SER A 118 1.80 13.65 -10.47
CA SER A 118 2.33 14.27 -9.23
C SER A 118 3.35 13.38 -8.55
N ALA A 119 3.14 12.05 -8.53
CA ALA A 119 4.08 11.09 -7.99
C ALA A 119 5.42 11.12 -8.73
N TRP A 120 5.41 11.19 -10.08
CA TRP A 120 6.64 11.31 -10.87
C TRP A 120 7.39 12.62 -10.61
N ILE A 121 6.69 13.76 -10.54
CA ILE A 121 7.32 15.05 -10.21
C ILE A 121 8.03 14.99 -8.87
N LEU A 122 7.34 14.48 -7.84
CA LEU A 122 7.92 14.37 -6.50
C LEU A 122 9.04 13.31 -6.44
N ALA A 123 8.95 12.23 -7.20
CA ALA A 123 10.03 11.24 -7.30
C ALA A 123 11.29 11.83 -7.94
N ILE A 124 11.14 12.68 -8.98
CA ILE A 124 12.26 13.40 -9.58
C ILE A 124 12.86 14.42 -8.60
N CYS A 125 12.03 15.16 -7.85
CA CYS A 125 12.52 16.07 -6.81
C CYS A 125 13.26 15.29 -5.70
N LEU A 126 12.77 14.14 -5.30
CA LEU A 126 13.41 13.27 -4.31
C LEU A 126 14.74 12.72 -4.83
N TRP A 127 14.79 12.31 -6.09
CA TRP A 127 16.02 11.91 -6.75
C TRP A 127 17.05 13.04 -6.77
N ALA A 128 16.63 14.25 -7.19
CA ALA A 128 17.50 15.43 -7.21
C ALA A 128 18.03 15.77 -5.81
N TYR A 129 17.16 15.66 -4.79
CA TYR A 129 17.55 15.84 -3.38
C TYR A 129 18.57 14.79 -2.93
N TYR A 130 18.35 13.52 -3.24
CA TYR A 130 19.27 12.43 -2.93
C TYR A 130 20.65 12.63 -3.58
N VAL A 131 20.65 12.95 -4.88
CA VAL A 131 21.89 13.23 -5.62
C VAL A 131 22.57 14.49 -5.09
N GLY A 132 21.81 15.53 -4.76
CA GLY A 132 22.33 16.76 -4.17
C GLY A 132 23.03 16.51 -2.83
N LEU A 133 22.45 15.67 -1.97
CA LEU A 133 23.08 15.25 -0.71
C LEU A 133 24.36 14.44 -0.97
N TYR A 134 24.34 13.53 -1.95
CA TYR A 134 25.53 12.75 -2.31
C TYR A 134 26.67 13.65 -2.78
N VAL A 135 26.39 14.60 -3.70
CA VAL A 135 27.38 15.56 -4.18
C VAL A 135 27.87 16.44 -3.04
N LEU A 136 27.00 16.93 -2.17
CA LEU A 136 27.39 17.72 -1.02
C LEU A 136 28.41 16.96 -0.14
N MET A 137 28.08 15.70 0.19
CA MET A 137 28.93 14.87 1.04
C MET A 137 30.24 14.42 0.36
N SER A 138 30.35 14.52 -0.97
CA SER A 138 31.62 14.33 -1.68
C SER A 138 32.55 15.56 -1.63
N LEU A 139 32.01 16.71 -1.23
CA LEU A 139 32.73 18.00 -1.16
C LEU A 139 33.09 18.44 0.27
N ILE A 140 32.37 17.92 1.26
CA ILE A 140 32.57 18.29 2.66
C ILE A 140 32.83 17.06 3.54
N GLU A 141 33.59 17.22 4.59
CA GLU A 141 33.75 16.20 5.62
C GLU A 141 32.58 16.24 6.60
N PRO A 142 32.20 15.08 7.22
CA PRO A 142 31.17 15.04 8.24
C PRO A 142 31.49 15.97 9.42
N LEU A 143 30.45 16.66 9.95
CA LEU A 143 30.64 17.62 11.05
C LEU A 143 30.97 16.95 12.39
N GLN A 144 30.54 15.74 12.60
CA GLN A 144 30.79 14.94 13.80
C GLN A 144 31.20 13.51 13.41
N PRO A 145 32.41 13.32 12.84
CA PRO A 145 32.86 12.01 12.40
C PRO A 145 32.90 11.04 13.58
N VAL A 146 32.39 9.85 13.36
CA VAL A 146 32.47 8.72 14.30
C VAL A 146 33.49 7.71 13.81
N SER A 147 33.90 6.77 14.67
CA SER A 147 34.84 5.74 14.23
C SER A 147 34.27 4.86 13.11
N ASP A 148 35.11 4.34 12.23
CA ASP A 148 34.70 3.48 11.10
C ASP A 148 33.87 2.28 11.56
N ARG A 149 34.20 1.70 12.71
CA ARG A 149 33.43 0.60 13.29
C ARG A 149 32.01 1.04 13.71
N ALA A 150 31.89 2.20 14.32
CA ALA A 150 30.58 2.76 14.71
C ALA A 150 29.75 3.07 13.47
N LEU A 151 30.39 3.66 12.45
CA LEU A 151 29.76 3.97 11.17
C LEU A 151 29.23 2.70 10.48
N LEU A 152 30.01 1.62 10.47
CA LEU A 152 29.60 0.32 9.95
C LEU A 152 28.37 -0.24 10.69
N TYR A 153 28.34 -0.17 12.02
CA TYR A 153 27.18 -0.64 12.80
C TYR A 153 25.94 0.20 12.54
N VAL A 154 26.05 1.52 12.46
CA VAL A 154 24.95 2.42 12.11
C VAL A 154 24.44 2.12 10.70
N ASN A 155 25.33 1.90 9.73
CA ASN A 155 24.96 1.55 8.36
C ASN A 155 24.19 0.23 8.31
N ILE A 156 24.71 -0.84 8.93
CA ILE A 156 24.04 -2.15 8.98
C ILE A 156 22.66 -2.02 9.64
N PHE A 157 22.58 -1.24 10.73
CA PHE A 157 21.30 -1.01 11.41
C PHE A 157 20.31 -0.29 10.47
N ASN A 158 20.70 0.82 9.84
CA ASN A 158 19.89 1.57 8.89
C ASN A 158 19.43 0.71 7.71
N PHE A 159 20.36 -0.03 7.11
CA PHE A 159 20.05 -0.93 6.02
C PHE A 159 19.04 -2.01 6.44
N THR A 160 19.24 -2.60 7.62
CA THR A 160 18.33 -3.64 8.15
C THR A 160 16.93 -3.07 8.39
N VAL A 161 16.83 -1.89 9.00
CA VAL A 161 15.55 -1.22 9.25
C VAL A 161 14.83 -0.95 7.93
N VAL A 162 15.51 -0.32 6.97
CA VAL A 162 14.93 0.00 5.66
C VAL A 162 14.51 -1.27 4.92
N PHE A 163 15.33 -2.32 4.91
CA PHE A 163 15.01 -3.60 4.30
C PHE A 163 13.74 -4.23 4.90
N LEU A 164 13.65 -4.29 6.23
CA LEU A 164 12.47 -4.83 6.92
C LEU A 164 11.22 -3.98 6.66
N MET A 165 11.35 -2.67 6.62
CA MET A 165 10.23 -1.78 6.28
C MET A 165 9.77 -1.96 4.83
N PHE A 166 10.68 -2.11 3.87
CA PHE A 166 10.31 -2.44 2.48
C PHE A 166 9.60 -3.78 2.37
N ALA A 167 10.10 -4.81 3.05
CA ALA A 167 9.46 -6.13 3.10
C ALA A 167 8.04 -6.03 3.68
N TYR A 168 7.88 -5.29 4.79
CA TYR A 168 6.57 -5.06 5.41
C TYR A 168 5.60 -4.31 4.48
N LEU A 169 6.05 -3.23 3.83
CA LEU A 169 5.24 -2.46 2.88
C LEU A 169 4.82 -3.30 1.68
N THR A 170 5.75 -4.09 1.13
CA THR A 170 5.48 -4.99 0.01
C THR A 170 4.46 -6.06 0.37
N MET A 171 4.64 -6.71 1.52
CA MET A 171 3.67 -7.69 2.04
C MET A 171 2.29 -7.07 2.21
N TYR A 172 2.22 -5.89 2.82
CA TYR A 172 0.94 -5.19 3.00
C TYR A 172 0.28 -4.86 1.67
N TYR A 173 1.05 -4.36 0.69
CA TYR A 173 0.55 -4.06 -0.66
C TYR A 173 -0.03 -5.30 -1.33
N VAL A 174 0.69 -6.41 -1.33
CA VAL A 174 0.24 -7.68 -1.92
C VAL A 174 -1.05 -8.16 -1.27
N ILE A 175 -1.13 -8.13 0.06
CA ILE A 175 -2.34 -8.53 0.80
C ILE A 175 -3.52 -7.62 0.44
N THR A 176 -3.33 -6.31 0.39
CA THR A 176 -4.39 -5.33 0.10
C THR A 176 -4.90 -5.48 -1.33
N VAL A 177 -4.01 -5.60 -2.32
CA VAL A 177 -4.38 -5.82 -3.72
C VAL A 177 -5.12 -7.14 -3.89
N THR A 178 -4.63 -8.22 -3.29
CA THR A 178 -5.29 -9.53 -3.35
C THR A 178 -6.70 -9.48 -2.73
N ARG A 179 -6.87 -8.79 -1.61
CA ARG A 179 -8.20 -8.60 -0.97
C ARG A 179 -9.13 -7.79 -1.87
N ALA A 180 -8.64 -6.71 -2.48
CA ALA A 180 -9.42 -5.90 -3.41
C ALA A 180 -9.88 -6.73 -4.63
N HIS A 181 -8.99 -7.50 -5.25
CA HIS A 181 -9.31 -8.40 -6.34
C HIS A 181 -10.37 -9.45 -5.96
N ARG A 182 -10.22 -10.09 -4.78
CA ARG A 182 -11.21 -11.04 -4.27
C ARG A 182 -12.58 -10.38 -4.01
N ARG A 183 -12.58 -9.13 -3.54
CA ARG A 183 -13.81 -8.36 -3.31
C ARG A 183 -14.52 -8.04 -4.62
N LEU A 184 -13.78 -7.58 -5.64
CA LEU A 184 -14.32 -7.36 -6.98
C LEU A 184 -14.88 -8.65 -7.59
N ALA A 185 -14.14 -9.75 -7.51
CA ALA A 185 -14.62 -11.05 -7.96
C ALA A 185 -15.87 -11.55 -7.21
N ARG A 186 -16.04 -11.15 -5.95
CA ARG A 186 -17.27 -11.45 -5.18
C ARG A 186 -18.46 -10.59 -5.58
N MET A 187 -18.23 -9.37 -6.04
CA MET A 187 -19.30 -8.47 -6.51
C MET A 187 -19.78 -8.82 -7.91
N ALA A 188 -18.99 -9.52 -8.72
CA ALA A 188 -19.45 -10.04 -9.98
C ALA A 188 -20.61 -11.02 -9.77
N THR A 189 -21.74 -10.77 -10.40
CA THR A 189 -22.97 -11.58 -10.27
C THR A 189 -23.18 -12.49 -11.46
N THR A 190 -22.58 -12.17 -12.59
CA THR A 190 -22.75 -12.84 -13.86
C THR A 190 -21.48 -13.56 -14.32
N ASP A 191 -21.64 -14.60 -15.10
CA ASP A 191 -20.58 -15.27 -15.84
C ASP A 191 -20.20 -14.42 -17.05
N PRO A 192 -18.90 -14.14 -17.31
CA PRO A 192 -18.48 -13.24 -18.37
C PRO A 192 -18.72 -13.79 -19.79
N LEU A 193 -18.75 -15.10 -19.96
CA LEU A 193 -19.00 -15.76 -21.26
C LEU A 193 -20.48 -15.75 -21.59
N THR A 194 -21.28 -16.27 -20.70
CA THR A 194 -22.70 -16.52 -20.95
C THR A 194 -23.62 -15.37 -20.56
N GLY A 195 -23.17 -14.44 -19.70
CA GLY A 195 -23.97 -13.37 -19.12
C GLY A 195 -25.09 -13.86 -18.18
N LEU A 196 -25.17 -15.15 -17.90
CA LEU A 196 -26.06 -15.73 -16.89
C LEU A 196 -25.52 -15.45 -15.47
N PHE A 197 -26.35 -15.60 -14.46
CA PHE A 197 -25.86 -15.55 -13.11
C PHE A 197 -24.82 -16.64 -12.85
N ASN A 198 -23.70 -16.26 -12.28
CA ASN A 198 -22.68 -17.24 -11.91
C ASN A 198 -23.16 -18.11 -10.74
N ARG A 199 -22.53 -19.27 -10.56
CA ARG A 199 -22.87 -20.24 -9.51
C ARG A 199 -22.99 -19.59 -8.12
N ARG A 200 -22.10 -18.67 -7.80
CA ARG A 200 -22.07 -17.98 -6.50
C ARG A 200 -23.32 -17.13 -6.29
N HIS A 201 -23.71 -16.35 -7.29
CA HIS A 201 -24.90 -15.52 -7.24
C HIS A 201 -26.17 -16.37 -7.15
N MET A 202 -26.22 -17.48 -7.91
CA MET A 202 -27.33 -18.43 -7.87
C MET A 202 -27.52 -19.04 -6.49
N VAL A 203 -26.45 -19.50 -5.83
CA VAL A 203 -26.53 -20.03 -4.45
C VAL A 203 -27.07 -18.97 -3.49
N ALA A 204 -26.51 -17.76 -3.53
CA ALA A 204 -26.95 -16.67 -2.64
C ALA A 204 -28.40 -16.25 -2.91
N LEU A 205 -28.85 -16.27 -4.17
CA LEU A 205 -30.24 -15.99 -4.56
C LEU A 205 -31.18 -17.08 -4.05
N THR A 206 -30.79 -18.34 -4.22
CA THR A 206 -31.57 -19.49 -3.74
C THR A 206 -31.77 -19.46 -2.23
N GLU A 207 -30.72 -19.12 -1.46
CA GLU A 207 -30.82 -18.97 -0.01
C GLU A 207 -31.81 -17.84 0.39
N LYS A 208 -31.75 -16.70 -0.31
CA LYS A 208 -32.70 -15.59 -0.08
C LYS A 208 -34.14 -15.99 -0.43
N LEU A 209 -34.35 -16.69 -1.53
CA LEU A 209 -35.67 -17.16 -1.96
C LEU A 209 -36.22 -18.17 -0.95
N ARG A 210 -35.39 -19.12 -0.50
CA ARG A 210 -35.76 -20.10 0.53
C ARG A 210 -36.15 -19.44 1.86
N ALA A 211 -35.40 -18.44 2.31
CA ALA A 211 -35.73 -17.70 3.54
C ALA A 211 -37.05 -16.89 3.39
N ARG A 212 -37.36 -16.42 2.19
CA ARG A 212 -38.63 -15.75 1.88
C ARG A 212 -39.80 -16.72 1.84
N GLU A 213 -39.63 -17.91 1.27
CA GLU A 213 -40.64 -18.99 1.20
C GLU A 213 -41.06 -19.44 2.59
N GLN A 214 -40.15 -19.52 3.56
CA GLN A 214 -40.50 -19.82 4.97
C GLN A 214 -41.44 -18.80 5.59
N ARG A 215 -41.46 -17.54 5.11
CA ARG A 215 -42.35 -16.48 5.60
C ARG A 215 -43.65 -16.37 4.83
N GLN A 216 -43.63 -16.70 3.55
CA GLN A 216 -44.77 -16.68 2.64
C GLN A 216 -44.65 -17.87 1.70
N PRO A 217 -45.33 -19.00 2.02
CA PRO A 217 -45.26 -20.21 1.22
C PRO A 217 -45.57 -19.97 -0.27
N ARG A 218 -44.61 -20.22 -1.14
CA ARG A 218 -44.76 -20.22 -2.60
C ARG A 218 -44.01 -21.44 -3.12
N ASN A 219 -44.54 -22.03 -4.19
CA ASN A 219 -43.85 -23.14 -4.83
C ASN A 219 -42.55 -22.66 -5.51
N LEU A 220 -41.41 -23.15 -5.04
CA LEU A 220 -40.10 -22.91 -5.65
C LEU A 220 -39.63 -24.23 -6.29
N THR A 221 -39.34 -24.20 -7.57
CA THR A 221 -38.79 -25.35 -8.29
C THR A 221 -37.35 -25.04 -8.69
N LEU A 222 -36.42 -25.95 -8.38
CA LEU A 222 -35.05 -25.92 -8.84
C LEU A 222 -34.88 -26.94 -9.95
N MET A 223 -34.39 -26.51 -11.12
CA MET A 223 -34.06 -27.36 -12.24
C MET A 223 -32.53 -27.36 -12.43
N LEU A 224 -31.95 -28.55 -12.50
CA LEU A 224 -30.55 -28.75 -12.86
C LEU A 224 -30.53 -29.33 -14.28
N MET A 225 -29.76 -28.70 -15.16
CA MET A 225 -29.60 -29.11 -16.55
C MET A 225 -28.11 -29.33 -16.85
N ASP A 226 -27.83 -30.25 -17.76
CA ASP A 226 -26.50 -30.51 -18.31
C ASP A 226 -26.56 -30.60 -19.83
N LEU A 227 -25.45 -30.34 -20.50
CA LEU A 227 -25.33 -30.43 -21.94
C LEU A 227 -24.70 -31.78 -22.30
N ASP A 228 -25.51 -32.68 -22.88
CA ASP A 228 -25.04 -33.97 -23.36
C ASP A 228 -23.95 -33.80 -24.42
N HIS A 229 -22.90 -34.57 -24.30
CA HIS A 229 -21.79 -34.62 -25.26
C HIS A 229 -20.98 -33.32 -25.41
N PHE A 230 -21.11 -32.34 -24.48
CA PHE A 230 -20.40 -31.07 -24.57
C PHE A 230 -18.88 -31.23 -24.62
N LYS A 231 -18.35 -32.22 -23.90
CA LYS A 231 -16.92 -32.53 -23.96
C LYS A 231 -16.49 -32.99 -25.36
N GLU A 232 -17.28 -33.79 -26.03
CA GLU A 232 -16.99 -34.26 -27.42
C GLU A 232 -16.96 -33.08 -28.40
N ILE A 233 -17.85 -32.11 -28.23
CA ILE A 233 -17.83 -30.86 -29.02
C ILE A 233 -16.51 -30.13 -28.84
N ASN A 234 -16.05 -29.97 -27.60
CA ASN A 234 -14.76 -29.30 -27.32
C ASN A 234 -13.60 -30.10 -27.91
N ASP A 235 -13.59 -31.41 -27.76
CA ASP A 235 -12.50 -32.27 -28.21
C ASP A 235 -12.42 -32.32 -29.74
N GLN A 236 -13.56 -32.26 -30.43
CA GLN A 236 -13.64 -32.35 -31.89
C GLN A 236 -13.47 -31.00 -32.60
N TYR A 237 -14.03 -29.91 -32.04
CA TYR A 237 -14.13 -28.60 -32.71
C TYR A 237 -13.41 -27.48 -32.00
N GLY A 238 -12.78 -27.79 -30.87
CA GLY A 238 -12.04 -26.79 -30.06
C GLY A 238 -12.91 -25.97 -29.12
N HIS A 239 -12.27 -25.35 -28.12
CA HIS A 239 -12.94 -24.60 -27.07
C HIS A 239 -13.71 -23.37 -27.58
N GLU A 240 -13.26 -22.72 -28.66
CA GLU A 240 -13.96 -21.58 -29.25
C GLU A 240 -15.39 -21.94 -29.74
N LEU A 241 -15.56 -23.13 -30.32
CA LEU A 241 -16.89 -23.57 -30.70
C LEU A 241 -17.73 -23.97 -29.49
N GLY A 242 -17.11 -24.62 -28.50
CA GLY A 242 -17.75 -24.89 -27.21
C GLY A 242 -18.27 -23.62 -26.52
N ASP A 243 -17.49 -22.56 -26.49
CA ASP A 243 -17.89 -21.27 -25.95
C ASP A 243 -19.11 -20.68 -26.69
N ARG A 244 -19.14 -20.75 -28.02
CA ARG A 244 -20.31 -20.34 -28.83
C ARG A 244 -21.58 -21.17 -28.53
N VAL A 245 -21.41 -22.46 -28.27
CA VAL A 245 -22.53 -23.32 -27.85
C VAL A 245 -23.09 -22.87 -26.53
N LEU A 246 -22.21 -22.59 -25.52
CA LEU A 246 -22.62 -22.08 -24.22
C LEU A 246 -23.32 -20.72 -24.31
N GLU A 247 -22.80 -19.81 -25.13
CA GLU A 247 -23.44 -18.51 -25.41
C GLU A 247 -24.84 -18.68 -26.03
N ARG A 248 -24.99 -19.60 -26.97
CA ARG A 248 -26.29 -19.87 -27.64
C ARG A 248 -27.31 -20.47 -26.67
N VAL A 249 -26.89 -21.44 -25.85
CA VAL A 249 -27.73 -22.01 -24.79
C VAL A 249 -28.17 -20.92 -23.79
N ALA A 250 -27.22 -20.09 -23.37
CA ALA A 250 -27.52 -18.98 -22.49
C ALA A 250 -28.49 -17.95 -23.05
N ALA A 251 -28.42 -17.69 -24.37
CA ALA A 251 -29.39 -16.85 -25.07
C ALA A 251 -30.79 -17.45 -25.03
N LEU A 252 -30.92 -18.76 -25.35
CA LEU A 252 -32.20 -19.48 -25.29
C LEU A 252 -32.82 -19.48 -23.90
N LEU A 253 -32.01 -19.63 -22.85
CA LEU A 253 -32.48 -19.58 -21.46
C LEU A 253 -32.97 -18.18 -21.02
N ARG A 254 -32.48 -17.13 -21.66
CA ARG A 254 -32.93 -15.75 -21.39
C ARG A 254 -34.20 -15.34 -22.09
N GLU A 255 -34.52 -16.00 -23.20
CA GLU A 255 -35.73 -15.74 -23.96
C GLU A 255 -36.99 -16.38 -23.34
N GLN A 256 -36.82 -17.24 -22.32
CA GLN A 256 -37.92 -17.89 -21.57
C GLN A 256 -38.29 -17.05 -20.31
#